data_7ada2e468adc6cef1cfb662c92793f4e
#
_entry.id   7ada2e468adc6cef1cfb662c92793f4e
#
_cell.length_a   1.000
_cell.length_b   1.000
_cell.length_c   1.000
_cell.angle_alpha   90.00
_cell.angle_beta   90.00
_cell.angle_gamma   90.00
#
_symmetry.space_group_name_H-M   'P 1'
#
loop_
_entity.id
_entity.type
_entity.pdbx_description
1 polymer ?
#
loop_
_entity_poly.entity_id
_entity_poly.type
_entity_poly.pdbx_seq_one_letter_code
_entity_poly.pdbx_strand_id
1 'polypeptide(L)'
;RLLFSMGRDGVIPKAFGKVHPKYQTPWFSAVFLGVVTLCLSIPMGDKMTQLAGLVNFGALASFILLNFAVFLFFFIREKKRNTFGDIVKYLICPWIGIAILVYVFTGFETMTYIVGIVWLIIGLIVGAVKSKGFKEVPEAFKHLEV
;
A
#
# COMPACT_ATOMS: atom_id res chain seq x y z
N ARG A 1 -8.46 -5.54 11.07
CA ARG A 1 -7.98 -6.89 10.74
C ARG A 1 -6.70 -6.88 9.91
N LEU A 2 -6.61 -6.07 8.85
CA LEU A 2 -5.41 -5.94 7.98
C LEU A 2 -4.16 -5.56 8.79
N LEU A 3 -4.21 -4.51 9.61
CA LEU A 3 -3.07 -4.10 10.45
C LEU A 3 -2.62 -5.20 11.41
N PHE A 4 -3.57 -5.94 11.99
CA PHE A 4 -3.26 -7.07 12.84
C PHE A 4 -2.52 -8.19 12.07
N SER A 5 -3.04 -8.57 10.92
CA SER A 5 -2.42 -9.57 10.03
C SER A 5 -0.99 -9.16 9.65
N MET A 6 -0.81 -7.92 9.16
CA MET A 6 0.50 -7.38 8.80
C MET A 6 1.46 -7.29 10.00
N GLY A 7 0.94 -7.00 11.20
CA GLY A 7 1.73 -6.99 12.46
C GLY A 7 2.16 -8.37 12.87
N ARG A 8 1.29 -9.38 12.76
CA ARG A 8 1.58 -10.77 13.02
C ARG A 8 2.62 -11.31 12.04
N ASP A 9 2.46 -10.99 10.77
CA ASP A 9 3.35 -11.44 9.69
C ASP A 9 4.68 -10.65 9.64
N GLY A 10 4.89 -9.70 10.56
CA GLY A 10 6.16 -8.97 10.67
C GLY A 10 6.38 -7.87 9.61
N VAL A 11 5.40 -7.61 8.74
CA VAL A 11 5.47 -6.55 7.72
C VAL A 11 5.50 -5.15 8.36
N ILE A 12 4.76 -4.96 9.47
CA ILE A 12 4.77 -3.75 10.29
C ILE A 12 5.25 -4.09 11.72
N PRO A 13 5.48 -3.12 12.61
CA PRO A 13 5.92 -3.40 13.98
C PRO A 13 5.04 -4.45 14.68
N LYS A 14 5.68 -5.43 15.34
CA LYS A 14 5.00 -6.56 16.04
C LYS A 14 3.98 -6.11 17.09
N ALA A 15 4.03 -4.85 17.52
CA ALA A 15 3.04 -4.28 18.45
C ALA A 15 1.60 -4.36 17.89
N PHE A 16 1.43 -4.22 16.58
CA PHE A 16 0.12 -4.32 15.93
C PHE A 16 -0.45 -5.74 15.90
N GLY A 17 0.41 -6.75 16.02
CA GLY A 17 0.02 -8.16 16.12
C GLY A 17 -0.32 -8.64 17.54
N LYS A 18 -0.28 -7.74 18.55
CA LYS A 18 -0.63 -8.13 19.94
C LYS A 18 -2.13 -8.26 20.14
N VAL A 19 -2.53 -9.38 20.71
CA VAL A 19 -3.92 -9.70 21.07
C VAL A 19 -4.11 -9.52 22.58
N HIS A 20 -5.26 -8.99 22.98
CA HIS A 20 -5.59 -8.84 24.39
C HIS A 20 -5.83 -10.23 25.02
N PRO A 21 -5.17 -10.58 26.14
CA PRO A 21 -5.21 -11.95 26.69
C PRO A 21 -6.62 -12.41 27.08
N LYS A 22 -7.48 -11.50 27.55
CA LYS A 22 -8.84 -11.82 27.99
C LYS A 22 -9.88 -11.80 26.87
N TYR A 23 -9.78 -10.81 25.96
CA TYR A 23 -10.81 -10.58 24.93
C TYR A 23 -10.42 -11.10 23.55
N GLN A 24 -9.21 -11.60 23.38
CA GLN A 24 -8.64 -12.11 22.11
C GLN A 24 -8.84 -11.16 20.92
N THR A 25 -8.87 -9.86 21.18
CA THR A 25 -9.03 -8.81 20.18
C THR A 25 -7.70 -8.06 19.96
N PRO A 26 -7.39 -7.60 18.75
CA PRO A 26 -6.20 -6.80 18.46
C PRO A 26 -6.37 -5.36 18.97
N TRP A 27 -6.35 -5.20 20.30
CA TRP A 27 -6.66 -3.94 20.97
C TRP A 27 -5.75 -2.78 20.55
N PHE A 28 -4.45 -3.07 20.38
CA PHE A 28 -3.48 -2.04 19.99
C PHE A 28 -3.80 -1.47 18.60
N SER A 29 -4.09 -2.33 17.63
CA SER A 29 -4.51 -1.90 16.27
C SER A 29 -5.81 -1.12 16.30
N ALA A 30 -6.77 -1.51 17.16
CA ALA A 30 -8.05 -0.83 17.29
C ALA A 30 -7.89 0.57 17.91
N VAL A 31 -7.14 0.68 19.02
CA VAL A 31 -6.86 1.96 19.68
C VAL A 31 -6.08 2.90 18.74
N PHE A 32 -5.05 2.39 18.08
CA PHE A 32 -4.28 3.18 17.13
C PHE A 32 -5.17 3.76 16.01
N LEU A 33 -6.00 2.92 15.39
CA LEU A 33 -6.95 3.38 14.37
C LEU A 33 -7.95 4.39 14.93
N GLY A 34 -8.48 4.15 16.14
CA GLY A 34 -9.39 5.08 16.81
C GLY A 34 -8.76 6.47 17.00
N VAL A 35 -7.53 6.51 17.51
CA VAL A 35 -6.79 7.77 17.72
C VAL A 35 -6.53 8.47 16.37
N VAL A 36 -6.03 7.75 15.37
CA VAL A 36 -5.79 8.33 14.03
C VAL A 36 -7.08 8.88 13.43
N THR A 37 -8.17 8.12 13.52
CA THR A 37 -9.48 8.56 13.02
C THR A 37 -9.96 9.82 13.72
N LEU A 38 -9.85 9.90 15.06
CA LEU A 38 -10.22 11.09 15.81
C LEU A 38 -9.36 12.30 15.44
N CYS A 39 -8.04 12.11 15.36
CA CYS A 39 -7.11 13.18 14.98
C CYS A 39 -7.37 13.74 13.58
N LEU A 40 -7.83 12.90 12.65
CA LEU A 40 -8.19 13.34 11.30
C LEU A 40 -9.60 13.92 11.23
N SER A 41 -10.55 13.35 11.97
CA SER A 41 -11.96 13.75 11.92
C SER A 41 -12.21 15.13 12.51
N ILE A 42 -11.51 15.51 13.59
CA ILE A 42 -11.70 16.80 14.27
C ILE A 42 -11.35 17.98 13.32
N PRO A 43 -10.16 18.04 12.69
CA PRO A 43 -9.81 19.15 11.80
C PRO A 43 -10.44 19.07 10.40
N MET A 44 -10.94 17.90 10.00
CA MET A 44 -11.45 17.65 8.64
C MET A 44 -12.94 17.31 8.60
N GLY A 45 -13.68 17.56 9.69
CA GLY A 45 -15.11 17.24 9.78
C GLY A 45 -15.97 17.85 8.67
N ASP A 46 -15.66 19.08 8.26
CA ASP A 46 -16.35 19.78 7.18
C ASP A 46 -15.78 19.49 5.78
N LYS A 47 -14.78 18.61 5.68
CA LYS A 47 -14.01 18.34 4.43
C LYS A 47 -14.10 16.88 4.00
N MET A 48 -15.31 16.34 3.95
CA MET A 48 -15.57 14.94 3.58
C MET A 48 -14.96 14.55 2.23
N THR A 49 -14.97 15.45 1.25
CA THR A 49 -14.37 15.22 -0.08
C THR A 49 -12.86 14.99 0.02
N GLN A 50 -12.17 15.72 0.88
CA GLN A 50 -10.72 15.56 1.07
C GLN A 50 -10.39 14.25 1.77
N LEU A 51 -11.20 13.83 2.77
CA LEU A 51 -11.04 12.52 3.42
C LEU A 51 -11.25 11.37 2.43
N ALA A 52 -12.29 11.45 1.61
CA ALA A 52 -12.52 10.47 0.54
C ALA A 52 -11.36 10.46 -0.48
N GLY A 53 -10.83 11.65 -0.81
CA GLY A 53 -9.65 11.80 -1.66
C GLY A 53 -8.41 11.08 -1.10
N LEU A 54 -8.15 11.17 0.20
CA LEU A 54 -7.01 10.49 0.84
C LEU A 54 -7.12 8.97 0.75
N VAL A 55 -8.32 8.41 0.97
CA VAL A 55 -8.55 6.96 0.83
C VAL A 55 -8.31 6.52 -0.62
N ASN A 56 -8.86 7.26 -1.58
CA ASN A 56 -8.69 6.97 -2.99
C ASN A 56 -7.24 7.14 -3.45
N PHE A 57 -6.52 8.15 -2.94
CA PHE A 57 -5.09 8.34 -3.23
C PHE A 57 -4.28 7.09 -2.86
N GLY A 58 -4.48 6.55 -1.65
CA GLY A 58 -3.79 5.33 -1.21
C GLY A 58 -4.10 4.11 -2.08
N ALA A 59 -5.37 3.92 -2.45
CA ALA A 59 -5.79 2.84 -3.33
C ALA A 59 -5.19 2.95 -4.73
N LEU A 60 -5.27 4.13 -5.35
CA LEU A 60 -4.72 4.37 -6.69
C LEU A 60 -3.19 4.23 -6.71
N ALA A 61 -2.49 4.75 -5.70
CA ALA A 61 -1.05 4.57 -5.56
C ALA A 61 -0.68 3.08 -5.48
N SER A 62 -1.43 2.29 -4.71
CA SER A 62 -1.22 0.85 -4.60
C SER A 62 -1.45 0.13 -5.94
N PHE A 63 -2.47 0.53 -6.70
CA PHE A 63 -2.73 -0.05 -8.03
C PHE A 63 -1.65 0.31 -9.05
N ILE A 64 -1.12 1.54 -9.01
CA ILE A 64 0.03 1.91 -9.86
C ILE A 64 1.24 1.05 -9.54
N LEU A 65 1.56 0.88 -8.25
CA LEU A 65 2.67 0.04 -7.81
C LEU A 65 2.46 -1.43 -8.20
N LEU A 66 1.24 -1.94 -8.10
CA LEU A 66 0.90 -3.31 -8.51
C LEU A 66 1.11 -3.51 -10.02
N ASN A 67 0.60 -2.61 -10.86
CA ASN A 67 0.80 -2.68 -12.31
C ASN A 67 2.29 -2.59 -12.68
N PHE A 68 3.03 -1.74 -12.00
CA PHE A 68 4.47 -1.62 -12.18
C PHE A 68 5.23 -2.89 -11.74
N ALA A 69 4.83 -3.50 -10.63
CA ALA A 69 5.38 -4.76 -10.15
C ALA A 69 5.12 -5.91 -11.13
N VAL A 70 3.93 -6.00 -11.70
CA VAL A 70 3.59 -7.00 -12.75
C VAL A 70 4.51 -6.83 -13.95
N PHE A 71 4.69 -5.59 -14.43
CA PHE A 71 5.60 -5.30 -15.53
C PHE A 71 7.04 -5.71 -15.20
N LEU A 72 7.57 -5.30 -14.04
CA LEU A 72 8.95 -5.64 -13.63
C LEU A 72 9.15 -7.15 -13.51
N PHE A 73 8.22 -7.85 -12.87
CA PHE A 73 8.38 -9.27 -12.60
C PHE A 73 8.27 -10.10 -13.88
N PHE A 74 7.19 -9.98 -14.62
CA PHE A 74 6.92 -10.86 -15.77
C PHE A 74 7.68 -10.45 -17.02
N PHE A 75 7.79 -9.14 -17.31
CA PHE A 75 8.43 -8.68 -18.53
C PHE A 75 9.95 -8.60 -18.41
N ILE A 76 10.47 -8.14 -17.26
CA ILE A 76 11.91 -7.93 -17.06
C ILE A 76 12.55 -9.19 -16.46
N ARG A 77 12.04 -9.69 -15.32
CA ARG A 77 12.68 -10.80 -14.59
C ARG A 77 12.46 -12.14 -15.27
N GLU A 78 11.22 -12.49 -15.59
CA GLU A 78 10.89 -13.77 -16.23
C GLU A 78 11.06 -13.76 -17.76
N LYS A 79 11.29 -12.59 -18.35
CA LYS A 79 11.47 -12.42 -19.81
C LYS A 79 10.35 -13.07 -20.63
N LYS A 80 9.12 -13.10 -20.11
CA LYS A 80 7.93 -13.61 -20.82
C LYS A 80 7.51 -12.61 -21.90
N ARG A 81 8.20 -12.63 -23.02
CA ARG A 81 7.99 -11.75 -24.19
C ARG A 81 8.07 -12.49 -25.52
N ASN A 82 7.95 -13.81 -25.49
CA ASN A 82 8.11 -14.64 -26.69
C ASN A 82 6.84 -14.72 -27.53
N THR A 83 5.68 -14.46 -26.94
CA THR A 83 4.39 -14.51 -27.61
C THR A 83 3.76 -13.12 -27.63
N PHE A 84 3.07 -12.80 -28.74
CA PHE A 84 2.33 -11.52 -28.84
C PHE A 84 1.33 -11.33 -27.68
N GLY A 85 0.69 -12.42 -27.23
CA GLY A 85 -0.20 -12.41 -26.07
C GLY A 85 0.51 -12.04 -24.75
N ASP A 86 1.78 -12.43 -24.59
CA ASP A 86 2.57 -12.08 -23.41
C ASP A 86 2.92 -10.59 -23.41
N ILE A 87 3.26 -10.03 -24.56
CA ILE A 87 3.52 -8.60 -24.70
C ILE A 87 2.27 -7.79 -24.35
N VAL A 88 1.10 -8.20 -24.82
CA VAL A 88 -0.16 -7.51 -24.50
C VAL A 88 -0.44 -7.58 -23.00
N LYS A 89 -0.31 -8.75 -22.37
CA LYS A 89 -0.64 -8.95 -20.94
C LYS A 89 0.35 -8.27 -19.98
N TYR A 90 1.64 -8.32 -20.27
CA TYR A 90 2.67 -7.93 -19.32
C TYR A 90 3.34 -6.59 -19.64
N LEU A 91 3.12 -6.05 -20.84
CA LEU A 91 3.58 -4.72 -21.23
C LEU A 91 2.40 -3.78 -21.44
N ILE A 92 1.53 -4.07 -22.41
CA ILE A 92 0.49 -3.11 -22.86
C ILE A 92 -0.56 -2.88 -21.76
N CYS A 93 -1.13 -3.95 -21.18
CA CYS A 93 -2.17 -3.83 -20.16
C CYS A 93 -1.71 -3.07 -18.90
N PRO A 94 -0.53 -3.37 -18.29
CA PRO A 94 -0.07 -2.60 -17.14
C PRO A 94 0.17 -1.13 -17.46
N TRP A 95 0.72 -0.81 -18.65
CA TRP A 95 0.97 0.58 -19.03
C TRP A 95 -0.31 1.37 -19.30
N ILE A 96 -1.31 0.76 -19.94
CA ILE A 96 -2.64 1.37 -20.09
C ILE A 96 -3.26 1.58 -18.71
N GLY A 97 -3.18 0.59 -17.82
CA GLY A 97 -3.66 0.71 -16.45
C GLY A 97 -3.01 1.89 -15.72
N ILE A 98 -1.68 2.01 -15.78
CA ILE A 98 -0.93 3.12 -15.19
C ILE A 98 -1.38 4.46 -15.79
N ALA A 99 -1.52 4.56 -17.12
CA ALA A 99 -1.93 5.79 -17.79
C ALA A 99 -3.31 6.27 -17.33
N ILE A 100 -4.28 5.35 -17.23
CA ILE A 100 -5.64 5.65 -16.72
C ILE A 100 -5.56 6.10 -15.25
N LEU A 101 -4.80 5.40 -14.42
CA LEU A 101 -4.67 5.73 -13.00
C LEU A 101 -3.99 7.09 -12.80
N VAL A 102 -2.95 7.39 -13.56
CA VAL A 102 -2.28 8.70 -13.54
C VAL A 102 -3.24 9.81 -13.99
N TYR A 103 -4.06 9.55 -15.00
CA TYR A 103 -5.10 10.52 -15.40
C TYR A 103 -6.09 10.79 -14.27
N VAL A 104 -6.56 9.75 -13.57
CA VAL A 104 -7.45 9.91 -12.40
C VAL A 104 -6.76 10.68 -11.28
N PHE A 105 -5.45 10.48 -11.10
CA PHE A 105 -4.67 11.25 -10.12
C PHE A 105 -4.74 12.75 -10.36
N THR A 106 -4.80 13.23 -11.60
CA THR A 106 -4.86 14.67 -11.90
C THR A 106 -6.14 15.35 -11.39
N GLY A 107 -7.16 14.59 -11.02
CA GLY A 107 -8.42 15.10 -10.47
C GLY A 107 -8.43 15.37 -8.97
N PHE A 108 -7.34 15.09 -8.24
CA PHE A 108 -7.31 15.33 -6.81
C PHE A 108 -7.00 16.79 -6.46
N GLU A 109 -7.51 17.23 -5.30
CA GLU A 109 -7.17 18.53 -4.73
C GLU A 109 -5.72 18.55 -4.20
N THR A 110 -5.10 19.74 -4.21
CA THR A 110 -3.72 19.95 -3.76
C THR A 110 -3.46 19.42 -2.35
N MET A 111 -4.43 19.55 -1.44
CA MET A 111 -4.31 19.05 -0.06
C MET A 111 -4.20 17.53 -0.01
N THR A 112 -4.93 16.83 -0.86
CA THR A 112 -4.86 15.36 -1.01
C THR A 112 -3.46 14.92 -1.47
N TYR A 113 -2.85 15.67 -2.39
CA TYR A 113 -1.47 15.39 -2.82
C TYR A 113 -0.46 15.56 -1.69
N ILE A 114 -0.53 16.66 -0.95
CA ILE A 114 0.43 16.94 0.12
C ILE A 114 0.38 15.84 1.17
N VAL A 115 -0.81 15.54 1.69
CA VAL A 115 -0.98 14.51 2.73
C VAL A 115 -0.67 13.13 2.20
N GLY A 116 -1.09 12.82 0.96
CA GLY A 116 -0.84 11.53 0.32
C GLY A 116 0.64 11.27 0.08
N ILE A 117 1.41 12.27 -0.39
CA ILE A 117 2.86 12.16 -0.60
C ILE A 117 3.59 12.00 0.73
N VAL A 118 3.23 12.75 1.76
CA VAL A 118 3.81 12.60 3.10
C VAL A 118 3.58 11.17 3.61
N TRP A 119 2.38 10.63 3.42
CA TRP A 119 2.03 9.28 3.83
C TRP A 119 2.80 8.20 3.05
N LEU A 120 2.98 8.41 1.74
CA LEU A 120 3.82 7.55 0.89
C LEU A 120 5.28 7.55 1.34
N ILE A 121 5.85 8.72 1.64
CA ILE A 121 7.22 8.83 2.12
C ILE A 121 7.39 8.07 3.45
N ILE A 122 6.47 8.23 4.39
CA ILE A 122 6.47 7.50 5.66
C ILE A 122 6.43 5.99 5.39
N GLY A 123 5.54 5.54 4.50
CA GLY A 123 5.43 4.13 4.11
C GLY A 123 6.72 3.58 3.50
N LEU A 124 7.35 4.34 2.61
CA LEU A 124 8.63 3.96 1.99
C LEU A 124 9.77 3.89 3.02
N ILE A 125 9.84 4.84 3.96
CA ILE A 125 10.85 4.82 5.03
C ILE A 125 10.65 3.58 5.91
N VAL A 126 9.44 3.30 6.34
CA VAL A 126 9.12 2.11 7.15
C VAL A 126 9.46 0.83 6.38
N GLY A 127 9.11 0.76 5.10
CA GLY A 127 9.44 -0.35 4.22
C GLY A 127 10.94 -0.55 4.05
N ALA A 128 11.70 0.53 3.80
CA ALA A 128 13.14 0.49 3.64
C ALA A 128 13.86 0.06 4.92
N VAL A 129 13.44 0.57 6.08
CA VAL A 129 14.01 0.19 7.38
C VAL A 129 13.75 -1.29 7.67
N LYS A 130 12.55 -1.77 7.40
CA LYS A 130 12.16 -3.17 7.68
C LYS A 130 12.81 -4.18 6.73
N SER A 131 12.99 -3.83 5.46
CA SER A 131 13.61 -4.71 4.47
C SER A 131 15.12 -4.48 4.30
N LYS A 132 15.73 -3.79 5.26
CA LYS A 132 17.19 -3.46 5.23
C LYS A 132 17.62 -2.88 3.87
N GLY A 133 16.89 -1.88 3.39
CA GLY A 133 17.13 -1.26 2.10
C GLY A 133 16.65 -2.10 0.91
N PHE A 134 15.53 -2.81 1.06
CA PHE A 134 14.91 -3.68 0.05
C PHE A 134 15.80 -4.87 -0.40
N LYS A 135 16.79 -5.25 0.43
CA LYS A 135 17.69 -6.39 0.16
C LYS A 135 17.18 -7.70 0.74
N GLU A 136 16.42 -7.66 1.82
CA GLU A 136 15.88 -8.85 2.46
C GLU A 136 14.35 -8.91 2.27
N VAL A 137 13.86 -10.07 1.86
CA VAL A 137 12.42 -10.34 1.82
C VAL A 137 11.93 -10.51 3.27
N PRO A 138 10.87 -9.81 3.70
CA PRO A 138 10.31 -10.00 5.05
C PRO A 138 10.02 -11.48 5.33
N GLU A 139 10.25 -11.91 6.57
CA GLU A 139 10.11 -13.32 6.98
C GLU A 139 8.78 -13.96 6.59
N ALA A 140 7.71 -13.16 6.56
CA ALA A 140 6.38 -13.59 6.12
C ALA A 140 6.32 -14.11 4.69
N PHE A 141 7.21 -13.65 3.81
CA PHE A 141 7.22 -14.02 2.40
C PHE A 141 8.24 -15.12 2.06
N LYS A 142 9.16 -15.45 2.99
CA LYS A 142 10.14 -16.53 2.79
C LYS A 142 9.50 -17.91 2.62
N HIS A 143 8.28 -18.10 3.14
CA HIS A 143 7.52 -19.35 3.04
C HIS A 143 6.65 -19.45 1.77
N LEU A 144 6.62 -18.40 0.94
CA LEU A 144 5.86 -18.38 -0.32
C LEU A 144 6.72 -18.71 -1.54
N GLU A 145 8.04 -18.85 -1.36
CA GLU A 145 8.92 -19.37 -2.41
C GLU A 145 8.87 -20.93 -2.37
N VAL A 146 7.89 -21.47 -3.06
CA VAL A 146 7.85 -22.90 -3.46
C VAL A 146 7.89 -22.95 -4.98
#